data_26c665058e997fc712f9e30717b27a17
#
_entry.id   26c665058e997fc712f9e30717b27a17
#
_cell.length_a   1.000
_cell.length_b   1.000
_cell.length_c   1.000
_cell.angle_alpha   90.00
_cell.angle_beta   90.00
_cell.angle_gamma   90.00
#
_symmetry.space_group_name_H-M   'P 1'
#
loop_
_entity.id
_entity.type
_entity.pdbx_description
1 polymer ?
#
loop_
_entity_poly.entity_id
_entity_poly.type
_entity_poly.pdbx_seq_one_letter_code
_entity_poly.pdbx_strand_id
1 'polypeptide(L)'
;MSIYLNKDSRIIVQGMTGGMGSKHTTLMVQAGSNIVGGVNARKAGTSVELGGQDLPVFGSVEDAMKETGADVSVVFVPPAFTKDACIEAIDAGIGLLVVITEGVPVQDTAEVWAYLDGPANVGQTRMIGPNCPGIITPGESLAGITPHTIAGKGPIGLVSKSGTLTYQMMYELKDFGFSTAIGIGGDPIVGTTHIDALAAFEADPDTKAIVMIGEIGGDAEERAAAYIKGNVTKPVVGYVAGFTAPEGKTMGHAGAIVSGSSGTAAAKKEALEAVGVKVCKTPSETASLMREILQNL
;
A
#
# COMPACT_ATOMS: atom_id res chain seq x y z
N MET A 1 13.36 -11.24 5.37
CA MET A 1 12.89 -11.11 3.96
C MET A 1 11.78 -10.09 3.96
N SER A 2 11.74 -9.20 3.00
CA SER A 2 10.66 -8.20 2.86
C SER A 2 9.42 -8.83 2.22
N ILE A 3 8.23 -8.29 2.55
CA ILE A 3 7.00 -8.71 1.89
C ILE A 3 6.81 -7.92 0.59
N TYR A 4 6.49 -8.59 -0.50
CA TYR A 4 6.08 -8.10 -1.83
C TYR A 4 7.11 -7.23 -2.58
N LEU A 5 7.95 -6.42 -1.91
CA LEU A 5 8.89 -5.50 -2.52
C LEU A 5 10.28 -5.61 -1.85
N ASN A 6 11.34 -5.74 -2.63
CA ASN A 6 12.71 -5.86 -2.12
C ASN A 6 13.73 -5.13 -3.02
N LYS A 7 15.02 -5.21 -2.67
CA LYS A 7 16.11 -4.53 -3.41
C LYS A 7 16.30 -5.03 -4.86
N ASP A 8 15.82 -6.23 -5.16
CA ASP A 8 15.97 -6.84 -6.48
C ASP A 8 14.76 -6.54 -7.39
N SER A 9 13.68 -5.97 -6.82
CA SER A 9 12.48 -5.57 -7.57
C SER A 9 12.82 -4.53 -8.62
N ARG A 10 12.41 -4.77 -9.87
CA ARG A 10 12.65 -3.92 -11.05
C ARG A 10 11.39 -3.15 -11.38
N ILE A 11 11.42 -1.84 -11.14
CA ILE A 11 10.22 -1.01 -11.13
C ILE A 11 10.12 -0.21 -12.44
N ILE A 12 8.95 -0.27 -13.08
CA ILE A 12 8.54 0.67 -14.12
C ILE A 12 7.44 1.60 -13.59
N VAL A 13 7.30 2.77 -14.21
CA VAL A 13 6.31 3.77 -13.81
C VAL A 13 5.40 4.13 -14.99
N GLN A 14 4.13 3.73 -14.90
CA GLN A 14 3.11 4.16 -15.85
C GLN A 14 2.71 5.61 -15.55
N GLY A 15 2.88 6.48 -16.52
CA GLY A 15 2.70 7.92 -16.33
C GLY A 15 3.96 8.66 -15.84
N MET A 16 5.16 8.06 -15.95
CA MET A 16 6.44 8.61 -15.50
C MET A 16 6.72 10.03 -16.03
N THR A 17 6.31 10.34 -17.23
CA THR A 17 6.55 11.65 -17.86
C THR A 17 5.54 12.74 -17.49
N GLY A 18 4.54 12.42 -16.67
CA GLY A 18 3.61 13.38 -16.08
C GLY A 18 4.17 14.04 -14.82
N GLY A 19 3.60 15.17 -14.38
CA GLY A 19 4.14 15.93 -13.24
C GLY A 19 4.27 15.14 -11.95
N MET A 20 3.25 14.38 -11.56
CA MET A 20 3.31 13.51 -10.37
C MET A 20 4.21 12.30 -10.59
N GLY A 21 4.11 11.66 -11.75
CA GLY A 21 4.96 10.52 -12.10
C GLY A 21 6.44 10.87 -12.05
N SER A 22 6.89 11.96 -12.70
CA SER A 22 8.30 12.36 -12.69
C SER A 22 8.79 12.77 -11.30
N LYS A 23 8.00 13.53 -10.54
CA LYS A 23 8.34 13.90 -9.16
C LYS A 23 8.58 12.67 -8.28
N HIS A 24 7.65 11.73 -8.28
CA HIS A 24 7.75 10.56 -7.40
C HIS A 24 8.72 9.51 -7.93
N THR A 25 8.94 9.40 -9.23
CA THR A 25 10.04 8.60 -9.78
C THR A 25 11.40 9.11 -9.27
N THR A 26 11.62 10.43 -9.28
CA THR A 26 12.82 11.04 -8.70
C THR A 26 13.00 10.64 -7.22
N LEU A 27 11.93 10.69 -6.43
CA LEU A 27 11.99 10.31 -5.00
C LEU A 27 12.22 8.81 -4.80
N MET A 28 11.65 7.95 -5.64
CA MET A 28 11.91 6.51 -5.61
C MET A 28 13.37 6.19 -5.96
N VAL A 29 13.94 6.85 -6.97
CA VAL A 29 15.38 6.74 -7.30
C VAL A 29 16.25 7.18 -6.12
N GLN A 30 15.93 8.33 -5.50
CA GLN A 30 16.66 8.83 -4.32
C GLN A 30 16.52 7.91 -3.10
N ALA A 31 15.43 7.15 -2.99
CA ALA A 31 15.23 6.13 -1.97
C ALA A 31 16.04 4.84 -2.23
N GLY A 32 16.73 4.73 -3.36
CA GLY A 32 17.52 3.56 -3.75
C GLY A 32 16.74 2.50 -4.50
N SER A 33 15.51 2.79 -4.95
CA SER A 33 14.71 1.85 -5.74
C SER A 33 15.30 1.64 -7.13
N ASN A 34 15.25 0.42 -7.61
CA ASN A 34 15.72 0.06 -8.95
C ASN A 34 14.66 0.40 -10.01
N ILE A 35 14.60 1.68 -10.39
CA ILE A 35 13.72 2.15 -11.47
C ILE A 35 14.38 1.83 -12.81
N VAL A 36 13.74 1.01 -13.63
CA VAL A 36 14.28 0.55 -14.92
C VAL A 36 13.66 1.26 -16.13
N GLY A 37 12.65 2.10 -15.93
CA GLY A 37 12.03 2.91 -16.98
C GLY A 37 10.60 3.30 -16.66
N GLY A 38 9.92 3.86 -17.65
CA GLY A 38 8.51 4.21 -17.53
C GLY A 38 7.74 3.96 -18.83
N VAL A 39 6.41 4.05 -18.72
CA VAL A 39 5.51 3.80 -19.84
C VAL A 39 4.73 5.05 -20.19
N ASN A 40 4.83 5.45 -21.46
CA ASN A 40 3.99 6.47 -22.10
C ASN A 40 4.03 6.28 -23.62
N ALA A 41 2.97 5.75 -24.20
CA ALA A 41 2.88 5.45 -25.63
C ALA A 41 3.20 6.67 -26.54
N ARG A 42 2.85 7.88 -26.10
CA ARG A 42 3.12 9.12 -26.88
C ARG A 42 4.59 9.56 -26.86
N LYS A 43 5.40 9.05 -25.94
CA LYS A 43 6.81 9.39 -25.76
C LYS A 43 7.72 8.16 -25.86
N ALA A 44 7.22 7.08 -26.42
CA ALA A 44 7.98 5.85 -26.64
C ALA A 44 9.28 6.12 -27.42
N GLY A 45 10.36 5.45 -27.01
CA GLY A 45 11.68 5.59 -27.62
C GLY A 45 12.47 6.84 -27.19
N THR A 46 11.95 7.63 -26.24
CA THR A 46 12.70 8.73 -25.60
C THR A 46 13.25 8.29 -24.25
N SER A 47 14.07 9.13 -23.63
CA SER A 47 14.46 8.99 -22.21
C SER A 47 14.16 10.27 -21.43
N VAL A 48 14.12 10.14 -20.10
CA VAL A 48 13.91 11.27 -19.18
C VAL A 48 14.91 11.15 -18.03
N GLU A 49 15.64 12.24 -17.76
CA GLU A 49 16.52 12.30 -16.60
C GLU A 49 15.72 12.56 -15.33
N LEU A 50 15.70 11.60 -14.40
CA LEU A 50 15.01 11.68 -13.11
C LEU A 50 15.92 11.15 -12.00
N GLY A 51 16.11 11.95 -10.96
CA GLY A 51 16.96 11.57 -9.83
C GLY A 51 18.43 11.31 -10.16
N GLY A 52 18.94 11.86 -11.27
CA GLY A 52 20.30 11.64 -11.76
C GLY A 52 20.46 10.37 -12.61
N GLN A 53 19.36 9.74 -13.02
CA GLN A 53 19.35 8.58 -13.91
C GLN A 53 18.62 8.92 -15.21
N ASP A 54 19.16 8.49 -16.34
CA ASP A 54 18.49 8.58 -17.65
C ASP A 54 17.62 7.34 -17.85
N LEU A 55 16.31 7.51 -17.71
CA LEU A 55 15.33 6.44 -17.68
C LEU A 55 14.59 6.32 -19.03
N PRO A 56 14.60 5.16 -19.69
CA PRO A 56 13.92 4.95 -20.95
C PRO A 56 12.39 5.02 -20.79
N VAL A 57 11.72 5.48 -21.84
CA VAL A 57 10.26 5.52 -21.94
C VAL A 57 9.79 4.53 -23.00
N PHE A 58 9.02 3.53 -22.58
CA PHE A 58 8.47 2.48 -23.40
C PHE A 58 7.05 2.81 -23.89
N GLY A 59 6.62 2.16 -24.96
CA GLY A 59 5.29 2.29 -25.53
C GLY A 59 4.22 1.53 -24.75
N SER A 60 4.61 0.43 -24.14
CA SER A 60 3.73 -0.47 -23.40
C SER A 60 4.45 -1.09 -22.18
N VAL A 61 3.68 -1.66 -21.25
CA VAL A 61 4.21 -2.44 -20.13
C VAL A 61 4.91 -3.69 -20.64
N GLU A 62 4.36 -4.36 -21.64
CA GLU A 62 4.95 -5.55 -22.26
C GLU A 62 6.35 -5.26 -22.82
N ASP A 63 6.50 -4.17 -23.59
CA ASP A 63 7.80 -3.74 -24.11
C ASP A 63 8.80 -3.44 -22.98
N ALA A 64 8.35 -2.74 -21.94
CA ALA A 64 9.19 -2.43 -20.80
C ALA A 64 9.67 -3.71 -20.08
N MET A 65 8.78 -4.66 -19.83
CA MET A 65 9.12 -5.94 -19.21
C MET A 65 10.10 -6.75 -20.04
N LYS A 66 9.88 -6.83 -21.35
CA LYS A 66 10.73 -7.56 -22.29
C LYS A 66 12.15 -7.01 -22.33
N GLU A 67 12.30 -5.69 -22.33
CA GLU A 67 13.61 -5.04 -22.42
C GLU A 67 14.34 -4.97 -21.08
N THR A 68 13.61 -4.85 -19.97
CA THR A 68 14.20 -4.55 -18.65
C THR A 68 14.05 -5.68 -17.64
N GLY A 69 13.14 -6.63 -17.86
CA GLY A 69 12.77 -7.64 -16.88
C GLY A 69 12.02 -7.06 -15.69
N ALA A 70 11.28 -5.96 -15.87
CA ALA A 70 10.48 -5.35 -14.81
C ALA A 70 9.46 -6.33 -14.23
N ASP A 71 9.29 -6.31 -12.92
CA ASP A 71 8.34 -7.14 -12.16
C ASP A 71 7.36 -6.31 -11.30
N VAL A 72 7.61 -5.00 -11.19
CA VAL A 72 6.78 -4.05 -10.46
C VAL A 72 6.35 -2.90 -11.36
N SER A 73 5.06 -2.54 -11.34
CA SER A 73 4.56 -1.32 -11.98
C SER A 73 3.90 -0.39 -10.98
N VAL A 74 4.28 0.90 -11.01
CA VAL A 74 3.66 1.96 -10.21
C VAL A 74 2.85 2.88 -11.12
N VAL A 75 1.55 3.06 -10.82
CA VAL A 75 0.59 3.75 -11.68
C VAL A 75 0.33 5.17 -11.17
N PHE A 76 0.66 6.16 -12.02
CA PHE A 76 0.40 7.59 -11.81
C PHE A 76 -0.46 8.21 -12.93
N VAL A 77 -1.13 7.41 -13.72
CA VAL A 77 -2.01 7.94 -14.79
C VAL A 77 -3.27 8.57 -14.19
N PRO A 78 -3.91 9.53 -14.90
CA PRO A 78 -5.17 10.12 -14.43
C PRO A 78 -6.28 9.07 -14.22
N PRO A 79 -7.26 9.33 -13.32
CA PRO A 79 -8.29 8.37 -12.93
C PRO A 79 -9.02 7.69 -14.11
N ALA A 80 -9.37 8.46 -15.14
CA ALA A 80 -10.08 7.95 -16.32
C ALA A 80 -9.29 6.93 -17.15
N PHE A 81 -7.98 6.82 -16.95
CA PHE A 81 -7.09 5.89 -17.68
C PHE A 81 -6.52 4.80 -16.77
N THR A 82 -6.86 4.83 -15.47
CA THR A 82 -6.25 3.91 -14.49
C THR A 82 -6.67 2.48 -14.72
N LYS A 83 -7.95 2.23 -15.05
CA LYS A 83 -8.43 0.88 -15.38
C LYS A 83 -7.62 0.25 -16.52
N ASP A 84 -7.49 0.96 -17.63
CA ASP A 84 -6.78 0.44 -18.80
C ASP A 84 -5.30 0.20 -18.50
N ALA A 85 -4.67 1.09 -17.72
CA ALA A 85 -3.28 0.93 -17.28
C ALA A 85 -3.10 -0.28 -16.36
N CYS A 86 -4.07 -0.56 -15.48
CA CYS A 86 -4.04 -1.74 -14.62
C CYS A 86 -4.19 -3.02 -15.44
N ILE A 87 -5.16 -3.08 -16.36
CA ILE A 87 -5.38 -4.24 -17.23
C ILE A 87 -4.15 -4.51 -18.10
N GLU A 88 -3.55 -3.47 -18.69
CA GLU A 88 -2.30 -3.59 -19.45
C GLU A 88 -1.17 -4.23 -18.63
N ALA A 89 -1.00 -3.81 -17.37
CA ALA A 89 0.03 -4.37 -16.50
C ALA A 89 -0.26 -5.83 -16.10
N ILE A 90 -1.52 -6.18 -15.88
CA ILE A 90 -1.95 -7.55 -15.58
C ILE A 90 -1.72 -8.46 -16.78
N ASP A 91 -2.12 -8.03 -17.98
CA ASP A 91 -1.95 -8.79 -19.23
C ASP A 91 -0.46 -9.02 -19.55
N ALA A 92 0.39 -8.05 -19.24
CA ALA A 92 1.83 -8.18 -19.40
C ALA A 92 2.47 -9.13 -18.36
N GLY A 93 1.76 -9.49 -17.27
CA GLY A 93 2.26 -10.41 -16.24
C GLY A 93 3.09 -9.73 -15.14
N ILE A 94 2.86 -8.44 -14.85
CA ILE A 94 3.48 -7.74 -13.73
C ILE A 94 3.15 -8.46 -12.40
N GLY A 95 4.18 -8.77 -11.62
CA GLY A 95 3.99 -9.45 -10.33
C GLY A 95 3.40 -8.54 -9.23
N LEU A 96 3.83 -7.28 -9.18
CA LEU A 96 3.32 -6.28 -8.23
C LEU A 96 2.86 -5.01 -8.94
N LEU A 97 1.58 -4.69 -8.82
CA LEU A 97 0.95 -3.49 -9.37
C LEU A 97 0.57 -2.54 -8.22
N VAL A 98 1.15 -1.34 -8.20
CA VAL A 98 0.92 -0.33 -7.16
C VAL A 98 0.18 0.86 -7.76
N VAL A 99 -1.09 1.04 -7.40
CA VAL A 99 -1.98 2.05 -7.98
C VAL A 99 -2.10 3.24 -7.03
N ILE A 100 -1.37 4.32 -7.33
CA ILE A 100 -1.34 5.53 -6.49
C ILE A 100 -2.56 6.41 -6.72
N THR A 101 -3.09 6.39 -7.92
CA THR A 101 -4.16 7.27 -8.39
C THR A 101 -5.36 7.28 -7.45
N GLU A 102 -5.75 8.47 -7.03
CA GLU A 102 -6.98 8.78 -6.31
C GLU A 102 -8.10 9.16 -7.28
N GLY A 103 -9.36 8.88 -6.92
CA GLY A 103 -10.53 9.26 -7.71
C GLY A 103 -10.84 8.30 -8.86
N VAL A 104 -10.31 7.10 -8.84
CA VAL A 104 -10.70 6.04 -9.78
C VAL A 104 -12.18 5.69 -9.55
N PRO A 105 -13.03 5.63 -10.59
CA PRO A 105 -14.41 5.21 -10.43
C PRO A 105 -14.50 3.82 -9.79
N VAL A 106 -15.39 3.67 -8.79
CA VAL A 106 -15.55 2.39 -8.07
C VAL A 106 -15.86 1.23 -9.01
N GLN A 107 -16.66 1.49 -10.07
CA GLN A 107 -16.95 0.48 -11.08
C GLN A 107 -15.69 0.03 -11.84
N ASP A 108 -14.82 0.96 -12.21
CA ASP A 108 -13.56 0.64 -12.90
C ASP A 108 -12.65 -0.21 -12.01
N THR A 109 -12.58 0.12 -10.71
CA THR A 109 -11.83 -0.68 -9.74
C THR A 109 -12.43 -2.07 -9.56
N ALA A 110 -13.78 -2.18 -9.54
CA ALA A 110 -14.46 -3.46 -9.47
C ALA A 110 -14.18 -4.34 -10.70
N GLU A 111 -14.13 -3.75 -11.89
CA GLU A 111 -13.78 -4.45 -13.12
C GLU A 111 -12.32 -4.93 -13.10
N VAL A 112 -11.38 -4.10 -12.65
CA VAL A 112 -9.97 -4.49 -12.47
C VAL A 112 -9.85 -5.62 -11.46
N TRP A 113 -10.55 -5.53 -10.34
CA TRP A 113 -10.53 -6.57 -9.31
C TRP A 113 -11.07 -7.91 -9.82
N ALA A 114 -12.21 -7.87 -10.54
CA ALA A 114 -12.77 -9.06 -11.16
C ALA A 114 -11.84 -9.66 -12.24
N TYR A 115 -11.07 -8.82 -12.94
CA TYR A 115 -10.07 -9.25 -13.91
C TYR A 115 -8.89 -9.95 -13.25
N LEU A 116 -8.41 -9.40 -12.13
CA LEU A 116 -7.34 -10.01 -11.30
C LEU A 116 -7.74 -11.37 -10.73
N ASP A 117 -9.00 -11.50 -10.27
CA ASP A 117 -9.52 -12.73 -9.66
C ASP A 117 -10.03 -13.74 -10.72
N GLY A 118 -10.00 -13.34 -11.98
CA GLY A 118 -10.39 -14.20 -13.10
C GLY A 118 -9.46 -15.40 -13.28
N PRO A 119 -9.96 -16.54 -13.85
CA PRO A 119 -9.23 -17.80 -13.96
C PRO A 119 -7.86 -17.70 -14.66
N ALA A 120 -7.69 -16.71 -15.55
CA ALA A 120 -6.44 -16.50 -16.28
C ALA A 120 -5.38 -15.77 -15.46
N ASN A 121 -5.78 -14.95 -14.48
CA ASN A 121 -4.91 -13.98 -13.81
C ASN A 121 -4.74 -14.22 -12.31
N VAL A 122 -5.62 -15.04 -11.71
CA VAL A 122 -5.63 -15.29 -10.27
C VAL A 122 -4.26 -15.76 -9.78
N GLY A 123 -3.73 -15.02 -8.79
CA GLY A 123 -2.43 -15.31 -8.17
C GLY A 123 -1.19 -14.90 -8.97
N GLN A 124 -1.35 -14.30 -10.16
CA GLN A 124 -0.23 -13.83 -10.98
C GLN A 124 0.21 -12.41 -10.59
N THR A 125 -0.74 -11.49 -10.47
CA THR A 125 -0.50 -10.10 -10.11
C THR A 125 -1.08 -9.78 -8.74
N ARG A 126 -0.30 -9.18 -7.86
CA ARG A 126 -0.80 -8.56 -6.63
C ARG A 126 -1.00 -7.07 -6.88
N MET A 127 -2.17 -6.55 -6.56
CA MET A 127 -2.45 -5.12 -6.65
C MET A 127 -2.48 -4.48 -5.25
N ILE A 128 -1.84 -3.32 -5.08
CA ILE A 128 -1.92 -2.45 -3.91
C ILE A 128 -2.59 -1.15 -4.35
N GLY A 129 -3.58 -0.68 -3.59
CA GLY A 129 -4.43 0.45 -3.97
C GLY A 129 -5.71 0.00 -4.70
N PRO A 130 -6.39 0.92 -5.39
CA PRO A 130 -6.03 2.32 -5.69
C PRO A 130 -6.07 3.25 -4.49
N ASN A 131 -5.77 4.55 -4.72
CA ASN A 131 -5.78 5.60 -3.69
C ASN A 131 -4.90 5.25 -2.49
N CYS A 132 -3.63 4.94 -2.76
CA CYS A 132 -2.70 4.45 -1.75
C CYS A 132 -1.34 5.19 -1.81
N PRO A 133 -0.58 5.23 -0.71
CA PRO A 133 0.78 5.74 -0.71
C PRO A 133 1.81 4.74 -1.26
N GLY A 134 1.39 3.51 -1.55
CA GLY A 134 2.26 2.43 -2.00
C GLY A 134 2.90 1.62 -0.88
N ILE A 135 4.05 1.07 -1.17
CA ILE A 135 4.80 0.16 -0.28
C ILE A 135 6.27 0.59 -0.20
N ILE A 136 6.84 0.49 1.00
CA ILE A 136 8.27 0.69 1.22
C ILE A 136 8.85 -0.42 2.07
N THR A 137 9.98 -0.97 1.64
CA THR A 137 10.88 -1.79 2.44
C THR A 137 12.11 -0.93 2.73
N PRO A 138 12.23 -0.37 3.95
CA PRO A 138 13.25 0.62 4.27
C PRO A 138 14.68 0.10 4.04
N GLY A 139 15.48 0.89 3.34
CA GLY A 139 16.86 0.53 2.96
C GLY A 139 16.97 -0.46 1.80
N GLU A 140 15.85 -0.84 1.19
CA GLU A 140 15.81 -1.74 0.04
C GLU A 140 15.10 -1.14 -1.17
N SER A 141 13.79 -0.81 -1.06
CA SER A 141 13.01 -0.30 -2.18
C SER A 141 11.77 0.46 -1.74
N LEU A 142 11.35 1.41 -2.57
CA LEU A 142 10.10 2.16 -2.47
C LEU A 142 9.36 2.05 -3.80
N ALA A 143 8.11 1.60 -3.76
CA ALA A 143 7.18 1.67 -4.88
C ALA A 143 5.98 2.52 -4.48
N GLY A 144 6.04 3.84 -4.77
CA GLY A 144 4.98 4.77 -4.40
C GLY A 144 5.46 6.16 -3.98
N ILE A 145 4.72 6.77 -3.05
CA ILE A 145 4.91 8.16 -2.63
C ILE A 145 5.29 8.33 -1.16
N THR A 146 5.50 7.23 -0.44
CA THR A 146 5.86 7.23 0.98
C THR A 146 7.20 7.95 1.19
N PRO A 147 7.29 8.92 2.12
CA PRO A 147 8.54 9.63 2.38
C PRO A 147 9.59 8.68 2.98
N HIS A 148 10.62 8.33 2.21
CA HIS A 148 11.67 7.40 2.65
C HIS A 148 12.51 7.93 3.83
N THR A 149 12.58 9.25 4.01
CA THR A 149 13.37 9.91 5.06
C THR A 149 12.84 9.67 6.49
N ILE A 150 11.60 9.21 6.61
CA ILE A 150 10.97 8.81 7.89
C ILE A 150 10.88 7.30 8.07
N ALA A 151 11.42 6.54 7.13
CA ALA A 151 11.38 5.08 7.11
C ALA A 151 12.73 4.50 7.56
N GLY A 152 12.88 4.18 8.84
CA GLY A 152 14.03 3.40 9.33
C GLY A 152 13.81 1.90 9.06
N LYS A 153 14.90 1.13 8.85
CA LYS A 153 14.85 -0.33 8.81
C LYS A 153 14.70 -0.89 10.22
N GLY A 154 13.77 -1.82 10.41
CA GLY A 154 13.50 -2.41 11.73
C GLY A 154 12.43 -3.49 11.70
N PRO A 155 11.92 -3.90 12.88
CA PRO A 155 11.10 -5.10 13.01
C PRO A 155 9.58 -4.86 12.90
N ILE A 156 9.11 -3.66 12.60
CA ILE A 156 7.67 -3.35 12.60
C ILE A 156 7.10 -3.58 11.20
N GLY A 157 6.07 -4.41 11.10
CA GLY A 157 5.17 -4.42 9.94
C GLY A 157 4.10 -3.33 10.11
N LEU A 158 3.87 -2.51 9.08
CA LEU A 158 2.82 -1.50 9.11
C LEU A 158 1.86 -1.69 7.93
N VAL A 159 0.57 -1.87 8.23
CA VAL A 159 -0.51 -1.86 7.23
C VAL A 159 -1.53 -0.77 7.56
N SER A 160 -1.89 0.03 6.55
CA SER A 160 -2.74 1.20 6.76
C SER A 160 -3.63 1.50 5.56
N LYS A 161 -4.88 1.90 5.82
CA LYS A 161 -5.78 2.50 4.81
C LYS A 161 -5.47 3.97 4.53
N SER A 162 -4.83 4.67 5.48
CA SER A 162 -4.58 6.11 5.42
C SER A 162 -3.12 6.43 5.11
N GLY A 163 -2.87 7.20 4.05
CA GLY A 163 -1.53 7.72 3.75
C GLY A 163 -0.98 8.60 4.87
N THR A 164 -1.76 9.58 5.33
CA THR A 164 -1.35 10.53 6.37
C THR A 164 -1.02 9.84 7.70
N LEU A 165 -1.86 8.89 8.13
CA LEU A 165 -1.61 8.14 9.37
C LEU A 165 -0.44 7.17 9.23
N THR A 166 -0.21 6.62 8.03
CA THR A 166 1.01 5.88 7.72
C THR A 166 2.25 6.73 7.99
N TYR A 167 2.30 7.95 7.44
CA TYR A 167 3.45 8.85 7.61
C TYR A 167 3.64 9.29 9.06
N GLN A 168 2.56 9.60 9.77
CA GLN A 168 2.64 9.93 11.19
C GLN A 168 3.22 8.78 12.01
N MET A 169 2.71 7.56 11.80
CA MET A 169 3.18 6.38 12.51
C MET A 169 4.65 6.08 12.19
N MET A 170 5.04 6.20 10.92
CA MET A 170 6.42 6.01 10.51
C MET A 170 7.36 7.06 11.15
N TYR A 171 6.92 8.31 11.23
CA TYR A 171 7.71 9.37 11.89
C TYR A 171 7.87 9.10 13.38
N GLU A 172 6.79 8.71 14.07
CA GLU A 172 6.83 8.44 15.51
C GLU A 172 7.65 7.20 15.87
N LEU A 173 7.67 6.18 15.01
CA LEU A 173 8.39 4.91 15.23
C LEU A 173 9.69 4.78 14.43
N LYS A 174 10.21 5.89 13.86
CA LYS A 174 11.39 5.85 12.99
C LYS A 174 12.63 5.26 13.65
N ASP A 175 12.76 5.41 14.97
CA ASP A 175 13.92 4.93 15.73
C ASP A 175 13.91 3.41 15.94
N PHE A 176 12.73 2.77 15.87
CA PHE A 176 12.57 1.32 15.86
C PHE A 176 12.61 0.76 14.45
N GLY A 177 12.05 1.48 13.50
CA GLY A 177 12.04 1.14 12.09
C GLY A 177 11.03 0.05 11.69
N PHE A 178 10.98 -0.19 10.37
CA PHE A 178 9.98 -1.06 9.75
C PHE A 178 10.64 -2.14 8.91
N SER A 179 10.06 -3.34 8.94
CA SER A 179 10.38 -4.41 7.99
C SER A 179 9.77 -4.07 6.62
N THR A 180 8.51 -3.69 6.64
CA THR A 180 7.78 -3.14 5.48
C THR A 180 6.64 -2.25 5.98
N ALA A 181 6.41 -1.12 5.29
CA ALA A 181 5.19 -0.33 5.48
C ALA A 181 4.38 -0.33 4.18
N ILE A 182 3.11 -0.71 4.29
CA ILE A 182 2.19 -0.82 3.17
C ILE A 182 0.93 0.01 3.42
N GLY A 183 0.65 0.93 2.50
CA GLY A 183 -0.63 1.61 2.43
C GLY A 183 -1.53 0.91 1.43
N ILE A 184 -2.61 0.31 1.90
CA ILE A 184 -3.49 -0.51 1.07
C ILE A 184 -4.54 0.30 0.29
N GLY A 185 -4.74 1.57 0.65
CA GLY A 185 -5.66 2.47 -0.01
C GLY A 185 -6.96 2.73 0.75
N GLY A 186 -7.56 3.89 0.49
CA GLY A 186 -8.79 4.38 1.12
C GLY A 186 -10.06 4.19 0.30
N ASP A 187 -9.98 3.53 -0.85
CA ASP A 187 -11.12 3.27 -1.71
C ASP A 187 -11.97 2.08 -1.19
N PRO A 188 -13.27 2.01 -1.56
CA PRO A 188 -14.14 0.91 -1.13
C PRO A 188 -13.66 -0.48 -1.61
N ILE A 189 -13.02 -0.54 -2.77
CA ILE A 189 -12.45 -1.76 -3.34
C ILE A 189 -10.95 -1.55 -3.48
N VAL A 190 -10.17 -2.45 -2.90
CA VAL A 190 -8.70 -2.44 -2.95
C VAL A 190 -8.18 -3.83 -3.31
N GLY A 191 -7.04 -3.89 -3.99
CA GLY A 191 -6.46 -5.17 -4.43
C GLY A 191 -5.81 -5.97 -3.30
N THR A 192 -5.22 -5.29 -2.32
CA THR A 192 -4.61 -5.90 -1.13
C THR A 192 -5.36 -5.42 0.11
N THR A 193 -5.73 -6.36 0.98
CA THR A 193 -6.49 -6.10 2.21
C THR A 193 -5.60 -6.14 3.45
N HIS A 194 -6.15 -5.77 4.62
CA HIS A 194 -5.48 -5.98 5.89
C HIS A 194 -5.11 -7.46 6.10
N ILE A 195 -5.98 -8.41 5.69
CA ILE A 195 -5.74 -9.85 5.85
C ILE A 195 -4.52 -10.28 5.04
N ASP A 196 -4.40 -9.84 3.79
CA ASP A 196 -3.24 -10.16 2.94
C ASP A 196 -1.93 -9.67 3.56
N ALA A 197 -1.92 -8.44 4.06
CA ALA A 197 -0.75 -7.86 4.71
C ALA A 197 -0.41 -8.57 6.03
N LEU A 198 -1.41 -8.88 6.86
CA LEU A 198 -1.24 -9.61 8.11
C LEU A 198 -0.67 -11.01 7.87
N ALA A 199 -1.17 -11.73 6.87
CA ALA A 199 -0.65 -13.03 6.47
C ALA A 199 0.83 -12.97 6.06
N ALA A 200 1.17 -11.96 5.25
CA ALA A 200 2.54 -11.76 4.81
C ALA A 200 3.47 -11.37 5.96
N PHE A 201 3.05 -10.48 6.86
CA PHE A 201 3.83 -10.12 8.04
C PHE A 201 4.00 -11.28 9.02
N GLU A 202 2.98 -12.12 9.21
CA GLU A 202 3.11 -13.30 10.04
C GLU A 202 4.18 -14.27 9.51
N ALA A 203 4.23 -14.46 8.19
CA ALA A 203 5.20 -15.31 7.53
C ALA A 203 6.61 -14.70 7.45
N ASP A 204 6.75 -13.36 7.58
CA ASP A 204 8.04 -12.68 7.46
C ASP A 204 8.86 -12.78 8.76
N PRO A 205 10.04 -13.42 8.76
CA PRO A 205 10.87 -13.56 9.94
C PRO A 205 11.46 -12.25 10.46
N ASP A 206 11.54 -11.20 9.63
CA ASP A 206 12.07 -9.89 10.00
C ASP A 206 11.01 -9.04 10.71
N THR A 207 9.72 -9.32 10.50
CA THR A 207 8.62 -8.67 11.21
C THR A 207 8.42 -9.31 12.59
N LYS A 208 8.52 -8.51 13.65
CA LYS A 208 8.34 -8.99 15.06
C LYS A 208 7.03 -8.52 15.67
N ALA A 209 6.52 -7.38 15.25
CA ALA A 209 5.24 -6.83 15.69
C ALA A 209 4.59 -6.06 14.54
N ILE A 210 3.26 -5.86 14.60
CA ILE A 210 2.48 -5.28 13.52
C ILE A 210 1.68 -4.09 14.03
N VAL A 211 1.73 -2.97 13.30
CA VAL A 211 0.79 -1.86 13.45
C VAL A 211 -0.26 -1.96 12.35
N MET A 212 -1.52 -1.98 12.75
CA MET A 212 -2.66 -2.00 11.85
C MET A 212 -3.49 -0.73 11.99
N ILE A 213 -3.60 0.05 10.92
CA ILE A 213 -4.38 1.29 10.90
C ILE A 213 -5.60 1.10 10.01
N GLY A 214 -6.77 1.23 10.62
CA GLY A 214 -8.07 1.21 9.97
C GLY A 214 -8.79 2.54 10.06
N GLU A 215 -9.99 2.55 9.53
CA GLU A 215 -10.88 3.72 9.54
C GLU A 215 -12.34 3.28 9.57
N ILE A 216 -13.23 4.23 9.81
CA ILE A 216 -14.68 3.99 9.71
C ILE A 216 -15.09 3.53 8.30
N GLY A 217 -16.21 2.84 8.22
CA GLY A 217 -16.81 2.34 6.99
C GLY A 217 -16.40 0.90 6.65
N GLY A 218 -17.29 0.18 6.00
CA GLY A 218 -17.12 -1.22 5.68
C GLY A 218 -16.86 -2.12 6.90
N ASP A 219 -16.38 -3.33 6.66
CA ASP A 219 -16.16 -4.38 7.65
C ASP A 219 -14.71 -4.94 7.64
N ALA A 220 -13.78 -4.26 6.97
CA ALA A 220 -12.44 -4.78 6.72
C ALA A 220 -11.66 -5.08 8.01
N GLU A 221 -11.80 -4.25 9.04
CA GLU A 221 -11.13 -4.40 10.32
C GLU A 221 -11.75 -5.52 11.17
N GLU A 222 -13.07 -5.70 11.10
CA GLU A 222 -13.76 -6.82 11.74
C GLU A 222 -13.35 -8.16 11.09
N ARG A 223 -13.24 -8.21 9.77
CA ARG A 223 -12.72 -9.40 9.06
C ARG A 223 -11.25 -9.65 9.42
N ALA A 224 -10.45 -8.60 9.52
CA ALA A 224 -9.06 -8.70 9.98
C ALA A 224 -8.97 -9.26 11.41
N ALA A 225 -9.85 -8.81 12.31
CA ALA A 225 -9.92 -9.34 13.67
C ALA A 225 -10.23 -10.85 13.68
N ALA A 226 -11.20 -11.29 12.89
CA ALA A 226 -11.52 -12.70 12.74
C ALA A 226 -10.32 -13.52 12.23
N TYR A 227 -9.55 -12.98 11.29
CA TYR A 227 -8.34 -13.61 10.77
C TYR A 227 -7.22 -13.68 11.82
N ILE A 228 -6.97 -12.59 12.56
CA ILE A 228 -5.94 -12.50 13.59
C ILE A 228 -6.14 -13.62 14.62
N LYS A 229 -7.37 -13.85 15.07
CA LYS A 229 -7.71 -14.83 16.11
C LYS A 229 -7.11 -16.22 15.89
N GLY A 230 -6.99 -16.65 14.66
CA GLY A 230 -6.55 -18.01 14.33
C GLY A 230 -5.24 -18.11 13.57
N ASN A 231 -4.70 -16.98 13.07
CA ASN A 231 -3.64 -17.01 12.08
C ASN A 231 -2.45 -16.09 12.39
N VAL A 232 -2.55 -15.20 13.36
CA VAL A 232 -1.48 -14.26 13.70
C VAL A 232 -1.03 -14.47 15.13
N THR A 233 0.25 -14.79 15.30
CA THR A 233 0.88 -15.03 16.61
C THR A 233 1.70 -13.83 17.08
N LYS A 234 2.11 -12.97 16.15
CA LYS A 234 2.86 -11.76 16.43
C LYS A 234 1.98 -10.70 17.11
N PRO A 235 2.53 -9.87 18.01
CA PRO A 235 1.79 -8.76 18.60
C PRO A 235 1.25 -7.81 17.54
N VAL A 236 -0.06 -7.47 17.65
CA VAL A 236 -0.73 -6.50 16.79
C VAL A 236 -1.24 -5.35 17.64
N VAL A 237 -0.90 -4.12 17.26
CA VAL A 237 -1.46 -2.89 17.84
C VAL A 237 -2.30 -2.19 16.79
N GLY A 238 -3.52 -1.83 17.16
CA GLY A 238 -4.51 -1.21 16.26
C GLY A 238 -4.71 0.29 16.53
N TYR A 239 -4.98 1.02 15.47
CA TYR A 239 -5.59 2.34 15.51
C TYR A 239 -6.73 2.39 14.50
N VAL A 240 -7.89 2.90 14.90
CA VAL A 240 -9.03 3.10 14.01
C VAL A 240 -9.37 4.59 13.98
N ALA A 241 -9.30 5.21 12.79
CA ALA A 241 -9.66 6.61 12.61
C ALA A 241 -11.18 6.80 12.57
N GLY A 242 -11.66 7.96 13.05
CA GLY A 242 -13.04 8.38 12.87
C GLY A 242 -13.96 8.20 14.07
N PHE A 243 -13.45 8.08 15.30
CA PHE A 243 -14.29 8.01 16.53
C PHE A 243 -15.28 9.17 16.70
N THR A 244 -14.96 10.35 16.14
CA THR A 244 -15.80 11.54 16.22
C THR A 244 -16.53 11.85 14.91
N ALA A 245 -16.47 10.95 13.94
CA ALA A 245 -17.09 11.15 12.64
C ALA A 245 -18.62 11.13 12.77
N PRO A 246 -19.32 12.11 12.18
CA PRO A 246 -20.78 12.12 12.16
C PRO A 246 -21.31 11.02 11.22
N GLU A 247 -22.44 10.44 11.58
CA GLU A 247 -23.13 9.44 10.75
C GLU A 247 -23.53 10.01 9.38
N GLY A 248 -23.44 9.19 8.34
CA GLY A 248 -23.84 9.53 6.97
C GLY A 248 -22.94 10.52 6.24
N LYS A 249 -21.79 10.94 6.85
CA LYS A 249 -20.82 11.82 6.21
C LYS A 249 -19.55 11.07 5.81
N THR A 250 -19.13 11.24 4.57
CA THR A 250 -17.84 10.74 4.09
C THR A 250 -16.69 11.55 4.69
N MET A 251 -15.70 10.86 5.25
CA MET A 251 -14.59 11.47 5.99
C MET A 251 -13.25 11.27 5.28
N GLY A 252 -13.00 12.07 4.23
CA GLY A 252 -11.74 12.06 3.48
C GLY A 252 -11.67 10.98 2.40
N HIS A 253 -11.80 9.71 2.74
CA HIS A 253 -11.82 8.60 1.79
C HIS A 253 -13.24 8.23 1.37
N ALA A 254 -13.41 7.77 0.12
CA ALA A 254 -14.72 7.35 -0.40
C ALA A 254 -15.35 6.22 0.42
N GLY A 255 -14.54 5.31 0.96
CA GLY A 255 -14.96 4.21 1.82
C GLY A 255 -15.18 4.60 3.29
N ALA A 256 -14.74 5.77 3.72
CA ALA A 256 -14.79 6.21 5.12
C ALA A 256 -16.14 6.88 5.44
N ILE A 257 -17.20 6.10 5.45
CA ILE A 257 -18.57 6.53 5.77
C ILE A 257 -19.25 5.54 6.72
N VAL A 258 -19.88 6.03 7.77
CA VAL A 258 -20.71 5.23 8.67
C VAL A 258 -22.15 5.24 8.17
N SER A 259 -22.70 4.05 7.91
CA SER A 259 -24.10 3.87 7.50
C SER A 259 -24.82 3.05 8.58
N GLY A 260 -25.63 3.70 9.39
CA GLY A 260 -26.32 3.06 10.51
C GLY A 260 -25.36 2.59 11.61
N SER A 261 -25.59 1.44 12.19
CA SER A 261 -24.79 0.89 13.33
C SER A 261 -23.52 0.15 12.90
N SER A 262 -23.32 -0.12 11.63
CA SER A 262 -22.17 -0.87 11.11
C SER A 262 -21.03 0.03 10.65
N GLY A 263 -19.79 -0.46 10.71
CA GLY A 263 -18.60 0.26 10.25
C GLY A 263 -18.20 1.44 11.12
N THR A 264 -18.66 1.51 12.35
CA THR A 264 -18.24 2.55 13.31
C THR A 264 -16.84 2.23 13.87
N ALA A 265 -16.08 3.28 14.25
CA ALA A 265 -14.79 3.08 14.90
C ALA A 265 -14.93 2.28 16.22
N ALA A 266 -16.04 2.45 16.94
CA ALA A 266 -16.30 1.72 18.17
C ALA A 266 -16.50 0.21 17.93
N ALA A 267 -17.31 -0.16 16.95
CA ALA A 267 -17.54 -1.59 16.60
C ALA A 267 -16.24 -2.27 16.13
N LYS A 268 -15.45 -1.58 15.31
CA LYS A 268 -14.14 -2.08 14.86
C LYS A 268 -13.15 -2.26 16.01
N LYS A 269 -13.10 -1.28 16.92
CA LYS A 269 -12.29 -1.38 18.14
C LYS A 269 -12.71 -2.60 18.99
N GLU A 270 -14.02 -2.76 19.25
CA GLU A 270 -14.54 -3.89 20.01
C GLU A 270 -14.16 -5.23 19.37
N ALA A 271 -14.33 -5.38 18.06
CA ALA A 271 -13.97 -6.59 17.33
C ALA A 271 -12.47 -6.92 17.43
N LEU A 272 -11.60 -5.92 17.29
CA LEU A 272 -10.16 -6.09 17.40
C LEU A 272 -9.74 -6.43 18.85
N GLU A 273 -10.29 -5.75 19.84
CA GLU A 273 -9.98 -6.01 21.25
C GLU A 273 -10.46 -7.39 21.71
N ALA A 274 -11.58 -7.89 21.17
CA ALA A 274 -12.09 -9.23 21.46
C ALA A 274 -11.12 -10.36 21.05
N VAL A 275 -10.16 -10.08 20.18
CA VAL A 275 -9.14 -11.05 19.74
C VAL A 275 -7.73 -10.72 20.24
N GLY A 276 -7.62 -9.82 21.22
CA GLY A 276 -6.36 -9.50 21.90
C GLY A 276 -5.54 -8.38 21.25
N VAL A 277 -6.02 -7.75 20.18
CA VAL A 277 -5.41 -6.54 19.60
C VAL A 277 -5.68 -5.35 20.52
N LYS A 278 -4.64 -4.64 20.92
CA LYS A 278 -4.80 -3.40 21.70
C LYS A 278 -5.07 -2.24 20.75
N VAL A 279 -6.24 -1.60 20.87
CA VAL A 279 -6.63 -0.46 20.02
C VAL A 279 -6.53 0.84 20.79
N CYS A 280 -5.61 1.70 20.41
CA CYS A 280 -5.35 2.98 21.05
C CYS A 280 -6.28 4.07 20.53
N LYS A 281 -6.39 5.17 21.31
CA LYS A 281 -7.26 6.31 20.97
C LYS A 281 -6.59 7.32 20.04
N THR A 282 -5.27 7.34 20.04
CA THR A 282 -4.47 8.28 19.23
C THR A 282 -3.30 7.54 18.54
N PRO A 283 -2.77 8.08 17.42
CA PRO A 283 -1.58 7.54 16.81
C PRO A 283 -0.37 7.51 17.77
N SER A 284 -0.19 8.54 18.59
CA SER A 284 0.93 8.61 19.52
C SER A 284 0.83 7.58 20.67
N GLU A 285 -0.37 7.26 21.16
CA GLU A 285 -0.58 6.14 22.07
C GLU A 285 -0.22 4.81 21.41
N THR A 286 -0.62 4.63 20.13
CA THR A 286 -0.29 3.44 19.34
C THR A 286 1.23 3.27 19.22
N ALA A 287 1.94 4.34 18.89
CA ALA A 287 3.39 4.33 18.82
C ALA A 287 4.05 4.03 20.17
N SER A 288 3.54 4.61 21.26
CA SER A 288 4.08 4.37 22.62
C SER A 288 3.91 2.93 23.04
N LEU A 289 2.73 2.34 22.78
CA LEU A 289 2.47 0.95 23.09
C LEU A 289 3.33 -0.01 22.24
N MET A 290 3.53 0.32 20.95
CA MET A 290 4.41 -0.48 20.08
C MET A 290 5.86 -0.48 20.59
N ARG A 291 6.37 0.68 21.05
CA ARG A 291 7.70 0.76 21.68
C ARG A 291 7.81 -0.14 22.90
N GLU A 292 6.80 -0.10 23.81
CA GLU A 292 6.77 -0.95 24.99
C GLU A 292 6.80 -2.44 24.62
N ILE A 293 6.02 -2.85 23.63
CA ILE A 293 6.00 -4.24 23.14
C ILE A 293 7.37 -4.64 22.63
N LEU A 294 7.99 -3.83 21.76
CA LEU A 294 9.28 -4.17 21.17
C LEU A 294 10.44 -4.21 22.17
N GLN A 295 10.36 -3.45 23.28
CA GLN A 295 11.33 -3.49 24.36
C GLN A 295 11.25 -4.76 25.21
N ASN A 296 10.11 -5.49 25.12
CA ASN A 296 9.84 -6.71 25.90
C ASN A 296 9.89 -7.99 25.05
N LEU A 297 10.19 -7.90 23.74
CA LEU A 297 10.42 -9.03 22.83
C LEU A 297 11.92 -9.42 22.80
#